data_7400281865e6039318fd280d90cde6c1
#
_entry.id   7400281865e6039318fd280d90cde6c1
#
_cell.length_a   1.000
_cell.length_b   1.000
_cell.length_c   1.000
_cell.angle_alpha   90.00
_cell.angle_beta   90.00
_cell.angle_gamma   90.00
#
_symmetry.space_group_name_H-M   'P 1'
#
loop_
_entity.id
_entity.type
_entity.pdbx_description
1 polymer ?
#
loop_
_entity_poly.entity_id
_entity_poly.type
_entity_poly.pdbx_seq_one_letter_code
_entity_poly.pdbx_strand_id
1 'polypeptide(L)'
;RQVHEWNKGFIRDSTFGEKYEQMANEIGRALSFMQSAGVDPEQFKAVDFYASHEALIIEYEKALTRIDSRTQLPYDVSGHFIWIGERTRQLDGAHVDFASKVRNPIGIKLGPKSTVEDALALIAKLNPDNEPGRITFITRMGAGKIREALPALVEGVTKSGAQVLWVCDPMHGNTFESKNGYKTRNFE
;
A
#
# COMPACT_ATOMS: atom_id res chain seq x y z
N ARG A 1 24.60 -9.09 10.46
CA ARG A 1 25.92 -8.46 10.17
C ARG A 1 25.80 -7.37 9.10
N GLN A 2 25.19 -7.62 7.93
CA GLN A 2 25.11 -6.61 6.85
C GLN A 2 24.34 -5.36 7.21
N VAL A 3 23.17 -5.47 7.86
CA VAL A 3 22.35 -4.32 8.26
C VAL A 3 23.10 -3.40 9.24
N HIS A 4 23.87 -4.00 10.16
CA HIS A 4 24.73 -3.28 11.09
C HIS A 4 25.83 -2.49 10.37
N GLU A 5 26.50 -3.10 9.38
CA GLU A 5 27.51 -2.44 8.58
C GLU A 5 26.96 -1.30 7.73
N TRP A 6 25.79 -1.48 7.11
CA TRP A 6 25.17 -0.46 6.27
C TRP A 6 24.76 0.79 7.06
N ASN A 7 24.35 0.62 8.29
CA ASN A 7 23.85 1.73 9.10
C ASN A 7 24.95 2.45 9.92
N LYS A 8 26.15 1.90 10.03
CA LYS A 8 27.28 2.56 10.73
C LYS A 8 27.56 3.97 10.25
N GLY A 9 27.29 4.28 8.98
CA GLY A 9 27.48 5.60 8.39
C GLY A 9 26.37 6.61 8.70
N PHE A 10 25.17 6.14 9.04
CA PHE A 10 23.99 6.97 9.22
C PHE A 10 23.66 7.28 10.70
N ILE A 11 24.12 6.44 11.63
CA ILE A 11 23.73 6.47 13.04
C ILE A 11 24.88 7.01 13.94
N ARG A 12 25.81 7.73 13.36
CA ARG A 12 26.87 8.37 14.15
C ARG A 12 26.24 9.42 15.09
N ASP A 13 26.46 9.25 16.39
CA ASP A 13 26.25 10.25 17.46
C ASP A 13 24.79 10.62 17.81
N SER A 14 23.83 9.68 17.79
CA SER A 14 22.50 9.95 18.32
C SER A 14 22.09 8.94 19.40
N THR A 15 21.27 9.38 20.37
CA THR A 15 20.61 8.49 21.35
C THR A 15 19.76 7.38 20.68
N PHE A 16 19.38 7.57 19.43
CA PHE A 16 18.72 6.55 18.61
C PHE A 16 19.70 5.48 18.11
N GLY A 17 20.98 5.82 17.93
CA GLY A 17 22.02 4.88 17.52
C GLY A 17 22.22 3.76 18.53
N GLU A 18 22.25 4.08 19.84
CA GLU A 18 22.38 3.07 20.90
C GLU A 18 21.19 2.13 20.94
N LYS A 19 19.96 2.65 20.84
CA LYS A 19 18.73 1.82 20.80
C LYS A 19 18.67 0.93 19.57
N TYR A 20 19.11 1.44 18.43
CA TYR A 20 19.20 0.67 17.20
C TYR A 20 20.23 -0.46 17.31
N GLU A 21 21.42 -0.18 17.85
CA GLU A 21 22.46 -1.18 18.11
C GLU A 21 21.99 -2.27 19.07
N GLN A 22 21.30 -1.89 20.14
CA GLN A 22 20.70 -2.84 21.08
C GLN A 22 19.71 -3.75 20.37
N MET A 23 18.79 -3.21 19.57
CA MET A 23 17.80 -3.97 18.80
C MET A 23 18.47 -4.91 17.78
N ALA A 24 19.47 -4.41 17.05
CA ALA A 24 20.21 -5.23 16.07
C ALA A 24 20.94 -6.40 16.75
N ASN A 25 21.50 -6.18 17.94
CA ASN A 25 22.15 -7.23 18.74
C ASN A 25 21.16 -8.26 19.29
N GLU A 26 19.97 -7.83 19.69
CA GLU A 26 18.89 -8.74 20.16
C GLU A 26 18.38 -9.62 19.01
N ILE A 27 18.15 -9.04 17.83
CA ILE A 27 17.80 -9.79 16.61
C ILE A 27 18.91 -10.79 16.26
N GLY A 28 20.17 -10.36 16.32
CA GLY A 28 21.32 -11.24 16.04
C GLY A 28 21.40 -12.42 16.98
N ARG A 29 21.13 -12.21 18.28
CA ARG A 29 21.06 -13.29 19.29
C ARG A 29 19.89 -14.24 19.05
N ALA A 30 18.71 -13.71 18.74
CA ALA A 30 17.55 -14.52 18.42
C ALA A 30 17.77 -15.41 17.20
N LEU A 31 18.35 -14.87 16.13
CA LEU A 31 18.70 -15.64 14.93
C LEU A 31 19.73 -16.73 15.21
N SER A 32 20.76 -16.41 16.00
CA SER A 32 21.77 -17.40 16.39
C SER A 32 21.19 -18.53 17.24
N PHE A 33 20.27 -18.19 18.15
CA PHE A 33 19.55 -19.18 18.95
C PHE A 33 18.70 -20.11 18.08
N MET A 34 17.94 -19.56 17.12
CA MET A 34 17.11 -20.35 16.21
C MET A 34 17.96 -21.29 15.35
N GLN A 35 19.11 -20.83 14.86
CA GLN A 35 20.07 -21.68 14.13
C GLN A 35 20.59 -22.83 15.00
N SER A 36 20.92 -22.52 16.27
CA SER A 36 21.37 -23.54 17.22
C SER A 36 20.27 -24.55 17.59
N ALA A 37 19.00 -24.14 17.48
CA ALA A 37 17.83 -24.98 17.65
C ALA A 37 17.48 -25.81 16.39
N GLY A 38 18.32 -25.75 15.34
CA GLY A 38 18.18 -26.57 14.12
C GLY A 38 17.31 -25.96 13.04
N VAL A 39 16.97 -24.66 13.13
CA VAL A 39 16.24 -23.96 12.06
C VAL A 39 17.20 -23.63 10.94
N ASP A 40 16.90 -24.05 9.70
CA ASP A 40 17.71 -23.80 8.53
C ASP A 40 17.76 -22.29 8.22
N PRO A 41 18.95 -21.67 8.14
CA PRO A 41 19.12 -20.26 7.74
C PRO A 41 18.49 -19.90 6.40
N GLU A 42 18.38 -20.83 5.47
CA GLU A 42 17.73 -20.58 4.17
C GLU A 42 16.24 -20.36 4.31
N GLN A 43 15.56 -20.96 5.30
CA GLN A 43 14.14 -20.73 5.60
C GLN A 43 13.87 -19.27 6.02
N PHE A 44 14.86 -18.58 6.63
CA PHE A 44 14.74 -17.16 6.95
C PHE A 44 14.96 -16.23 5.76
N LYS A 45 15.59 -16.73 4.69
CA LYS A 45 15.79 -15.97 3.46
C LYS A 45 14.62 -16.10 2.49
N ALA A 46 13.79 -17.12 2.66
CA ALA A 46 12.61 -17.38 1.85
C ALA A 46 11.38 -16.67 2.42
N VAL A 47 11.49 -15.36 2.67
CA VAL A 47 10.33 -14.52 3.05
C VAL A 47 9.70 -14.00 1.77
N ASP A 48 8.40 -14.24 1.62
CA ASP A 48 7.63 -13.62 0.53
C ASP A 48 7.75 -12.10 0.63
N PHE A 49 8.24 -11.50 -0.45
CA PHE A 49 8.40 -10.06 -0.55
C PHE A 49 7.43 -9.51 -1.58
N TYR A 50 6.59 -8.57 -1.16
CA TYR A 50 5.59 -7.94 -2.02
C TYR A 50 5.92 -6.46 -2.19
N ALA A 51 5.88 -5.98 -3.44
CA ALA A 51 6.05 -4.57 -3.78
C ALA A 51 4.72 -3.95 -4.19
N SER A 52 4.54 -2.69 -3.81
CA SER A 52 3.37 -1.90 -4.17
C SER A 52 3.75 -0.46 -4.45
N HIS A 53 3.04 0.20 -5.36
CA HIS A 53 3.22 1.63 -5.66
C HIS A 53 1.96 2.23 -6.28
N GLU A 54 1.93 3.57 -6.37
CA GLU A 54 0.91 4.28 -7.15
C GLU A 54 1.20 4.12 -8.64
N ALA A 55 0.23 3.59 -9.39
CA ALA A 55 0.29 3.50 -10.85
C ALA A 55 0.03 4.89 -11.45
N LEU A 56 0.97 5.83 -11.27
CA LEU A 56 0.80 7.23 -11.64
C LEU A 56 1.15 7.49 -13.10
N ILE A 57 2.21 6.87 -13.59
CA ILE A 57 2.73 7.09 -14.96
C ILE A 57 2.29 5.93 -15.85
N ILE A 58 1.19 6.10 -16.55
CA ILE A 58 0.56 5.03 -17.35
C ILE A 58 1.49 4.46 -18.41
N GLU A 59 2.34 5.26 -19.03
CA GLU A 59 3.32 4.80 -20.02
C GLU A 59 4.34 3.82 -19.40
N TYR A 60 4.74 4.06 -18.15
CA TYR A 60 5.62 3.16 -17.41
C TYR A 60 4.92 1.84 -17.09
N GLU A 61 3.71 1.89 -16.58
CA GLU A 61 2.93 0.71 -16.22
C GLU A 61 2.60 -0.15 -17.47
N LYS A 62 2.21 0.49 -18.57
CA LYS A 62 2.01 -0.20 -19.87
C LYS A 62 3.26 -0.91 -20.36
N ALA A 63 4.43 -0.26 -20.25
CA ALA A 63 5.71 -0.84 -20.67
C ALA A 63 6.08 -2.08 -19.85
N LEU A 64 5.59 -2.20 -18.62
CA LEU A 64 5.81 -3.35 -17.73
C LEU A 64 4.64 -4.33 -17.68
N THR A 65 3.56 -4.10 -18.42
CA THR A 65 2.46 -5.05 -18.50
C THR A 65 2.82 -6.23 -19.40
N ARG A 66 2.57 -7.43 -18.93
CA ARG A 66 2.84 -8.70 -19.62
C ARG A 66 1.62 -9.60 -19.60
N ILE A 67 1.54 -10.50 -20.56
CA ILE A 67 0.57 -11.59 -20.53
C ILE A 67 1.11 -12.70 -19.65
N ASP A 68 0.41 -13.03 -18.58
CA ASP A 68 0.74 -14.18 -17.73
C ASP A 68 0.61 -15.47 -18.51
N SER A 69 1.67 -16.27 -18.56
CA SER A 69 1.73 -17.49 -19.34
C SER A 69 0.75 -18.57 -18.88
N ARG A 70 0.28 -18.53 -17.63
CA ARG A 70 -0.66 -19.51 -17.05
C ARG A 70 -2.11 -19.13 -17.30
N THR A 71 -2.44 -17.85 -17.08
CA THR A 71 -3.83 -17.36 -17.18
C THR A 71 -4.18 -16.75 -18.53
N GLN A 72 -3.16 -16.38 -19.32
CA GLN A 72 -3.28 -15.66 -20.59
C GLN A 72 -3.93 -14.26 -20.42
N LEU A 73 -3.86 -13.71 -19.21
CA LEU A 73 -4.42 -12.42 -18.87
C LEU A 73 -3.30 -11.38 -18.62
N PRO A 74 -3.56 -10.09 -18.89
CA PRO A 74 -2.56 -9.06 -18.68
C PRO A 74 -2.30 -8.82 -17.20
N TYR A 75 -1.04 -8.76 -16.83
CA TYR A 75 -0.56 -8.47 -15.49
C TYR A 75 0.52 -7.39 -15.56
N ASP A 76 0.39 -6.36 -14.75
CA ASP A 76 1.42 -5.33 -14.58
C ASP A 76 2.49 -5.85 -13.63
N VAL A 77 3.68 -6.13 -14.15
CA VAL A 77 4.81 -6.66 -13.36
C VAL A 77 5.65 -5.56 -12.70
N SER A 78 5.21 -4.32 -12.74
CA SER A 78 5.82 -3.22 -12.01
C SER A 78 5.70 -3.39 -10.49
N GLY A 79 4.65 -4.08 -10.02
CA GLY A 79 4.38 -4.39 -8.63
C GLY A 79 3.37 -5.51 -8.46
N HIS A 80 3.30 -6.08 -7.25
CA HIS A 80 2.29 -7.07 -6.90
C HIS A 80 0.92 -6.43 -6.68
N PHE A 81 0.93 -5.25 -6.06
CA PHE A 81 -0.26 -4.44 -5.77
C PHE A 81 0.00 -3.02 -6.28
N ILE A 82 -0.93 -2.50 -7.07
CA ILE A 82 -0.84 -1.12 -7.57
C ILE A 82 -2.06 -0.34 -7.11
N TRP A 83 -1.93 0.98 -6.92
CA TRP A 83 -3.09 1.78 -6.55
C TRP A 83 -3.29 3.01 -7.42
N ILE A 84 -4.55 3.40 -7.53
CA ILE A 84 -5.00 4.64 -8.17
C ILE A 84 -5.06 5.73 -7.10
N GLY A 85 -4.45 6.88 -7.39
CA GLY A 85 -4.47 8.04 -6.50
C GLY A 85 -5.86 8.70 -6.42
N GLU A 86 -6.12 9.46 -5.35
CA GLU A 86 -7.37 10.22 -5.18
C GLU A 86 -7.65 11.19 -6.35
N ARG A 87 -6.59 11.75 -6.94
CA ARG A 87 -6.70 12.72 -8.03
C ARG A 87 -6.83 12.10 -9.42
N THR A 88 -6.66 10.78 -9.52
CA THR A 88 -6.62 10.05 -10.80
C THR A 88 -7.68 8.95 -10.89
N ARG A 89 -8.68 8.95 -9.97
CA ARG A 89 -9.72 7.92 -9.88
C ARG A 89 -11.02 8.24 -10.64
N GLN A 90 -10.98 9.16 -11.60
CA GLN A 90 -12.14 9.44 -12.45
C GLN A 90 -12.51 8.20 -13.26
N LEU A 91 -13.80 7.86 -13.30
CA LEU A 91 -14.32 6.64 -13.94
C LEU A 91 -13.98 6.52 -15.43
N ASP A 92 -13.91 7.66 -16.11
CA ASP A 92 -13.54 7.81 -17.52
C ASP A 92 -12.05 8.11 -17.72
N GLY A 93 -11.29 8.17 -16.63
CA GLY A 93 -9.87 8.50 -16.64
C GLY A 93 -8.97 7.33 -17.06
N ALA A 94 -7.81 7.65 -17.62
CA ALA A 94 -6.84 6.67 -18.10
C ALA A 94 -6.35 5.69 -17.03
N HIS A 95 -6.26 6.11 -15.77
CA HIS A 95 -5.80 5.27 -14.67
C HIS A 95 -6.82 4.19 -14.31
N VAL A 96 -8.11 4.54 -14.27
CA VAL A 96 -9.19 3.58 -14.03
C VAL A 96 -9.34 2.65 -15.23
N ASP A 97 -9.24 3.18 -16.45
CA ASP A 97 -9.26 2.35 -17.67
C ASP A 97 -8.09 1.35 -17.68
N PHE A 98 -6.88 1.77 -17.40
CA PHE A 98 -5.72 0.88 -17.30
C PHE A 98 -5.92 -0.20 -16.23
N ALA A 99 -6.29 0.20 -15.01
CA ALA A 99 -6.49 -0.73 -13.90
C ALA A 99 -7.60 -1.75 -14.17
N SER A 100 -8.61 -1.41 -14.95
CA SER A 100 -9.67 -2.36 -15.35
C SER A 100 -9.18 -3.47 -16.28
N LYS A 101 -8.04 -3.27 -16.94
CA LYS A 101 -7.47 -4.20 -17.94
C LYS A 101 -6.41 -5.14 -17.40
N VAL A 102 -5.80 -4.83 -16.26
CA VAL A 102 -4.78 -5.68 -15.64
C VAL A 102 -5.37 -6.52 -14.50
N ARG A 103 -4.74 -7.64 -14.16
CA ARG A 103 -5.23 -8.61 -13.16
C ARG A 103 -4.63 -8.42 -11.77
N ASN A 104 -3.79 -7.43 -11.56
CA ASN A 104 -3.25 -7.11 -10.25
C ASN A 104 -4.36 -6.80 -9.24
N PRO A 105 -4.18 -7.09 -7.96
CA PRO A 105 -4.96 -6.45 -6.91
C PRO A 105 -4.82 -4.93 -6.98
N ILE A 106 -5.92 -4.19 -6.88
CA ILE A 106 -5.98 -2.74 -7.08
C ILE A 106 -6.35 -2.04 -5.79
N GLY A 107 -5.52 -1.06 -5.39
CA GLY A 107 -5.86 -0.08 -4.37
C GLY A 107 -6.51 1.17 -4.99
N ILE A 108 -7.43 1.79 -4.27
CA ILE A 108 -8.07 3.04 -4.69
C ILE A 108 -8.05 4.00 -3.50
N LYS A 109 -7.40 5.13 -3.66
CA LYS A 109 -7.39 6.17 -2.64
C LYS A 109 -8.75 6.88 -2.58
N LEU A 110 -9.32 6.97 -1.38
CA LEU A 110 -10.59 7.65 -1.13
C LEU A 110 -10.40 8.80 -0.13
N GLY A 111 -10.68 10.00 -0.57
CA GLY A 111 -10.65 11.20 0.26
C GLY A 111 -11.97 11.47 0.99
N PRO A 112 -12.04 12.55 1.79
CA PRO A 112 -13.22 12.85 2.61
C PRO A 112 -14.45 13.30 1.83
N LYS A 113 -14.31 13.52 0.52
CA LYS A 113 -15.41 13.90 -0.39
C LYS A 113 -15.93 12.71 -1.21
N SER A 114 -15.36 11.51 -1.03
CA SER A 114 -15.82 10.32 -1.72
C SER A 114 -17.19 9.91 -1.25
N THR A 115 -18.07 9.59 -2.20
CA THR A 115 -19.44 9.13 -1.90
C THR A 115 -19.54 7.61 -2.03
N VAL A 116 -20.66 7.06 -1.55
CA VAL A 116 -20.98 5.62 -1.74
C VAL A 116 -21.14 5.32 -3.23
N GLU A 117 -21.77 6.20 -3.97
CA GLU A 117 -22.00 6.10 -5.40
C GLU A 117 -20.66 6.04 -6.17
N ASP A 118 -19.70 6.91 -5.81
CA ASP A 118 -18.34 6.88 -6.37
C ASP A 118 -17.68 5.51 -6.14
N ALA A 119 -17.76 5.00 -4.91
CA ALA A 119 -17.14 3.74 -4.54
C ALA A 119 -17.77 2.57 -5.30
N LEU A 120 -19.11 2.51 -5.37
CA LEU A 120 -19.82 1.47 -6.09
C LEU A 120 -19.57 1.50 -7.60
N ALA A 121 -19.49 2.68 -8.18
CA ALA A 121 -19.16 2.84 -9.60
C ALA A 121 -17.72 2.37 -9.91
N LEU A 122 -16.75 2.66 -9.03
CA LEU A 122 -15.39 2.15 -9.14
C LEU A 122 -15.34 0.62 -9.00
N ILE A 123 -16.08 0.04 -8.07
CA ILE A 123 -16.19 -1.42 -7.92
C ILE A 123 -16.77 -2.04 -9.19
N ALA A 124 -17.87 -1.53 -9.69
CA ALA A 124 -18.52 -2.03 -10.91
C ALA A 124 -17.57 -2.00 -12.13
N LYS A 125 -16.72 -0.99 -12.22
CA LYS A 125 -15.74 -0.85 -13.31
C LYS A 125 -14.53 -1.74 -13.16
N LEU A 126 -14.00 -1.90 -11.93
CA LEU A 126 -12.71 -2.54 -11.67
C LEU A 126 -12.82 -3.99 -11.21
N ASN A 127 -13.99 -4.39 -10.69
CA ASN A 127 -14.27 -5.74 -10.18
C ASN A 127 -15.72 -6.17 -10.48
N PRO A 128 -16.11 -6.25 -11.76
CA PRO A 128 -17.47 -6.59 -12.15
C PRO A 128 -17.89 -7.99 -11.66
N ASP A 129 -16.93 -8.89 -11.49
CA ASP A 129 -17.17 -10.28 -11.06
C ASP A 129 -17.19 -10.44 -9.54
N ASN A 130 -17.05 -9.33 -8.78
CA ASN A 130 -16.98 -9.32 -7.32
C ASN A 130 -15.93 -10.29 -6.74
N GLU A 131 -14.77 -10.35 -7.40
CA GLU A 131 -13.65 -11.23 -7.04
C GLU A 131 -13.06 -10.81 -5.69
N PRO A 132 -12.97 -11.71 -4.69
CA PRO A 132 -12.34 -11.41 -3.40
C PRO A 132 -10.86 -11.01 -3.55
N GLY A 133 -10.43 -10.00 -2.82
CA GLY A 133 -9.04 -9.53 -2.85
C GLY A 133 -8.68 -8.63 -4.03
N ARG A 134 -9.58 -8.43 -5.00
CA ARG A 134 -9.34 -7.57 -6.16
C ARG A 134 -9.27 -6.09 -5.80
N ILE A 135 -10.17 -5.60 -4.95
CA ILE A 135 -10.28 -4.18 -4.59
C ILE A 135 -9.90 -3.94 -3.13
N THR A 136 -9.05 -2.93 -2.93
CA THR A 136 -8.74 -2.38 -1.62
C THR A 136 -9.01 -0.87 -1.63
N PHE A 137 -9.95 -0.40 -0.82
CA PHE A 137 -10.10 1.03 -0.59
C PHE A 137 -9.11 1.52 0.45
N ILE A 138 -8.32 2.53 0.07
CA ILE A 138 -7.30 3.14 0.93
C ILE A 138 -7.79 4.52 1.33
N THR A 139 -8.37 4.62 2.52
CA THR A 139 -8.95 5.86 3.02
C THR A 139 -7.85 6.84 3.46
N ARG A 140 -7.96 8.09 3.00
CA ARG A 140 -7.03 9.17 3.32
C ARG A 140 -7.81 10.47 3.62
N MET A 141 -8.58 10.45 4.72
CA MET A 141 -9.58 11.47 5.03
C MET A 141 -9.09 12.52 6.03
N GLY A 142 -7.96 12.28 6.68
CA GLY A 142 -7.46 13.10 7.77
C GLY A 142 -8.19 12.87 9.10
N ALA A 143 -7.49 13.08 10.22
CA ALA A 143 -7.99 12.81 11.57
C ALA A 143 -9.29 13.56 11.90
N GLY A 144 -9.46 14.78 11.37
CA GLY A 144 -10.62 15.63 11.64
C GLY A 144 -11.91 15.22 10.91
N LYS A 145 -11.81 14.39 9.85
CA LYS A 145 -12.99 14.07 9.00
C LYS A 145 -13.32 12.60 8.92
N ILE A 146 -12.37 11.72 9.24
CA ILE A 146 -12.55 10.29 9.04
C ILE A 146 -13.72 9.71 9.82
N ARG A 147 -13.95 10.19 11.04
CA ARG A 147 -15.04 9.71 11.91
C ARG A 147 -16.43 10.05 11.38
N GLU A 148 -16.53 11.11 10.61
CA GLU A 148 -17.79 11.56 10.00
C GLU A 148 -18.00 10.89 8.64
N ALA A 149 -16.96 10.86 7.78
CA ALA A 149 -17.09 10.44 6.38
C ALA A 149 -17.01 8.91 6.19
N LEU A 150 -16.18 8.21 6.96
CA LEU A 150 -15.91 6.79 6.70
C LEU A 150 -17.09 5.86 7.04
N PRO A 151 -17.83 6.01 8.15
CA PRO A 151 -18.87 5.04 8.53
C PRO A 151 -19.94 4.85 7.46
N ALA A 152 -20.47 5.93 6.91
CA ALA A 152 -21.49 5.87 5.87
C ALA A 152 -20.99 5.20 4.59
N LEU A 153 -19.73 5.46 4.23
CA LEU A 153 -19.09 4.85 3.06
C LEU A 153 -18.91 3.33 3.24
N VAL A 154 -18.41 2.89 4.39
CA VAL A 154 -18.25 1.46 4.72
C VAL A 154 -19.60 0.76 4.74
N GLU A 155 -20.60 1.37 5.40
CA GLU A 155 -21.96 0.80 5.48
C GLU A 155 -22.61 0.67 4.09
N GLY A 156 -22.51 1.69 3.24
CA GLY A 156 -23.07 1.67 1.89
C GLY A 156 -22.44 0.61 1.01
N VAL A 157 -21.10 0.49 1.04
CA VAL A 157 -20.38 -0.54 0.28
C VAL A 157 -20.68 -1.94 0.83
N THR A 158 -20.76 -2.12 2.14
CA THR A 158 -21.11 -3.40 2.77
C THR A 158 -22.53 -3.85 2.38
N LYS A 159 -23.50 -2.93 2.39
CA LYS A 159 -24.89 -3.22 1.98
C LYS A 159 -25.02 -3.66 0.52
N SER A 160 -24.10 -3.24 -0.35
CA SER A 160 -24.11 -3.68 -1.75
C SER A 160 -23.66 -5.13 -1.95
N GLY A 161 -23.08 -5.78 -0.93
CA GLY A 161 -22.51 -7.12 -1.05
C GLY A 161 -21.14 -7.16 -1.74
N ALA A 162 -20.54 -6.01 -2.04
CA ALA A 162 -19.24 -5.95 -2.67
C ALA A 162 -18.13 -6.44 -1.74
N GLN A 163 -17.24 -7.25 -2.25
CA GLN A 163 -16.09 -7.78 -1.53
C GLN A 163 -14.90 -6.85 -1.70
N VAL A 164 -14.61 -6.07 -0.67
CA VAL A 164 -13.50 -5.11 -0.64
C VAL A 164 -12.72 -5.18 0.66
N LEU A 165 -11.45 -4.85 0.59
CA LEU A 165 -10.61 -4.61 1.76
C LEU A 165 -10.58 -3.11 2.07
N TRP A 166 -10.44 -2.76 3.34
CA TRP A 166 -10.29 -1.39 3.81
C TRP A 166 -8.95 -1.21 4.49
N VAL A 167 -8.21 -0.17 4.06
CA VAL A 167 -6.92 0.22 4.63
C VAL A 167 -6.95 1.72 4.91
N CYS A 168 -6.35 2.14 6.00
CA CYS A 168 -6.19 3.55 6.32
C CYS A 168 -4.80 4.04 5.96
N ASP A 169 -4.73 5.15 5.24
CA ASP A 169 -3.53 5.95 5.05
C ASP A 169 -3.55 7.10 6.07
N PRO A 170 -2.77 7.01 7.14
CA PRO A 170 -2.79 8.01 8.21
C PRO A 170 -2.02 9.29 7.85
N MET A 171 -1.29 9.29 6.75
CA MET A 171 -0.39 10.39 6.40
C MET A 171 -1.05 11.44 5.50
N HIS A 172 -1.71 10.99 4.43
CA HIS A 172 -2.39 11.90 3.51
C HIS A 172 -3.71 12.39 4.11
N GLY A 173 -3.99 13.69 3.91
CA GLY A 173 -5.12 14.36 4.56
C GLY A 173 -4.78 15.02 5.90
N ASN A 174 -3.60 14.69 6.49
CA ASN A 174 -3.08 15.29 7.72
C ASN A 174 -1.86 16.20 7.46
N THR A 175 -1.63 16.58 6.21
CA THR A 175 -0.49 17.41 5.81
C THR A 175 -0.69 18.86 6.26
N PHE A 176 0.34 19.44 6.85
CA PHE A 176 0.45 20.88 7.11
C PHE A 176 1.82 21.40 6.65
N GLU A 177 1.97 22.71 6.59
CA GLU A 177 3.22 23.36 6.27
C GLU A 177 3.95 23.74 7.56
N SER A 178 5.19 23.30 7.69
CA SER A 178 6.06 23.66 8.81
C SER A 178 6.46 25.14 8.76
N LYS A 179 6.99 25.66 9.85
CA LYS A 179 7.50 27.05 9.92
C LYS A 179 8.57 27.36 8.86
N ASN A 180 9.22 26.34 8.33
CA ASN A 180 10.26 26.46 7.29
C ASN A 180 9.73 26.24 5.87
N GLY A 181 8.40 26.22 5.65
CA GLY A 181 7.78 26.05 4.34
C GLY A 181 7.74 24.61 3.81
N TYR A 182 8.13 23.62 4.60
CA TYR A 182 8.08 22.21 4.18
C TYR A 182 6.76 21.54 4.55
N LYS A 183 6.21 20.77 3.61
CA LYS A 183 5.06 19.92 3.90
C LYS A 183 5.44 18.77 4.83
N THR A 184 4.74 18.66 5.93
CA THR A 184 4.98 17.65 6.97
C THR A 184 3.68 17.13 7.57
N ARG A 185 3.77 16.19 8.51
CA ARG A 185 2.66 15.61 9.27
C ARG A 185 3.09 15.45 10.72
N ASN A 186 2.13 15.51 11.63
CA ASN A 186 2.39 15.10 13.00
C ASN A 186 2.63 13.59 13.04
N PHE A 187 3.49 13.16 13.94
CA PHE A 187 3.74 11.73 14.13
C PHE A 187 2.60 11.05 14.91
N GLU A 188 1.96 11.80 15.83
CA GLU A 188 0.84 11.36 16.66
C GLU A 188 -0.54 11.66 16.03
#